data_cac88b9c25cd1bf760c95bdde25a03ec
#
_entry.id   cac88b9c25cd1bf760c95bdde25a03ec
#
_cell.length_a   1.000
_cell.length_b   1.000
_cell.length_c   1.000
_cell.angle_alpha   90.00
_cell.angle_beta   90.00
_cell.angle_gamma   90.00
#
_symmetry.space_group_name_H-M   'P 1'
#
loop_
_entity.id
_entity.type
_entity.pdbx_description
1 polymer ?
#
loop_
_entity_poly.entity_id
_entity_poly.type
_entity_poly.pdbx_seq_one_letter_code
_entity_poly.pdbx_strand_id
1 'polypeptide(L)'
;MSDPFAHLPYRPCVGIMLVNPDGLAFVGRRIDTRGQPDEGGVYWQMPQGGVDEGEDLREAALRELWEETGVEEAHVSILAQTRDEILYDLPDDLMGKLWQGQYRGQRQHWFLARFNGDDADIHLERHDPPEFAEWKWENPLILPDLIVPFKKRVYRAVIDEFRDLI
;
A
#
# COMPACT_ATOMS: atom_id res chain seq x y z
N MET A 1 -0.86 28.90 -14.56
CA MET A 1 -1.81 28.01 -15.25
C MET A 1 -2.59 27.18 -14.25
N SER A 2 -3.89 27.11 -14.45
CA SER A 2 -4.73 26.28 -13.58
C SER A 2 -4.56 24.82 -13.92
N ASP A 3 -4.55 23.98 -12.89
CA ASP A 3 -4.57 22.53 -13.02
C ASP A 3 -5.99 22.11 -13.46
N PRO A 4 -6.15 21.49 -14.65
CA PRO A 4 -7.48 21.10 -15.13
C PRO A 4 -8.12 20.00 -14.27
N PHE A 5 -7.34 19.32 -13.44
CA PHE A 5 -7.82 18.26 -12.57
C PHE A 5 -7.91 18.69 -11.10
N ALA A 6 -7.71 19.97 -10.80
CA ALA A 6 -7.73 20.49 -9.42
C ALA A 6 -9.06 20.22 -8.70
N HIS A 7 -10.16 20.10 -9.45
CA HIS A 7 -11.48 19.83 -8.89
C HIS A 7 -11.71 18.39 -8.49
N LEU A 8 -10.84 17.46 -8.91
CA LEU A 8 -11.00 16.05 -8.59
C LEU A 8 -10.61 15.77 -7.14
N PRO A 9 -11.35 14.91 -6.44
CA PRO A 9 -11.00 14.50 -5.07
C PRO A 9 -9.85 13.52 -5.06
N TYR A 10 -9.28 13.33 -3.87
CA TYR A 10 -8.35 12.23 -3.61
C TYR A 10 -9.13 10.99 -3.18
N ARG A 11 -8.69 9.82 -3.64
CA ARG A 11 -9.29 8.54 -3.23
C ARG A 11 -8.80 8.18 -1.83
N PRO A 12 -9.71 7.97 -0.84
CA PRO A 12 -9.28 7.54 0.49
C PRO A 12 -8.75 6.12 0.46
N CYS A 13 -7.54 5.93 1.00
CA CYS A 13 -6.87 4.63 0.99
C CYS A 13 -6.14 4.39 2.31
N VAL A 14 -5.83 3.12 2.56
CA VAL A 14 -4.99 2.69 3.68
C VAL A 14 -3.85 1.86 3.13
N GLY A 15 -2.74 1.87 3.87
CA GLY A 15 -1.62 0.99 3.61
C GLY A 15 -1.16 0.34 4.90
N ILE A 16 -0.50 -0.80 4.80
CA ILE A 16 -0.01 -1.54 5.95
C ILE A 16 1.47 -1.87 5.75
N MET A 17 2.30 -1.40 6.67
CA MET A 17 3.67 -1.85 6.78
C MET A 17 3.69 -3.02 7.76
N LEU A 18 3.66 -4.24 7.22
CA LEU A 18 3.66 -5.46 8.01
C LEU A 18 5.11 -5.89 8.20
N VAL A 19 5.56 -5.94 9.45
CA VAL A 19 6.95 -6.27 9.78
C VAL A 19 7.02 -7.57 10.57
N ASN A 20 8.04 -8.37 10.24
CA ASN A 20 8.31 -9.61 10.97
C ASN A 20 9.21 -9.33 12.19
N PRO A 21 9.50 -10.36 13.03
CA PRO A 21 10.37 -10.18 14.20
C PRO A 21 11.79 -9.70 13.89
N ASP A 22 12.25 -9.89 12.66
CA ASP A 22 13.58 -9.43 12.23
C ASP A 22 13.57 -7.98 11.74
N GLY A 23 12.42 -7.30 11.78
CA GLY A 23 12.30 -5.92 11.32
C GLY A 23 12.22 -5.77 9.81
N LEU A 24 11.94 -6.84 9.08
CA LEU A 24 11.76 -6.82 7.63
C LEU A 24 10.28 -6.62 7.29
N ALA A 25 10.03 -5.91 6.20
CA ALA A 25 8.68 -5.57 5.76
C ALA A 25 8.20 -6.48 4.65
N PHE A 26 6.91 -6.80 4.67
CA PHE A 26 6.26 -7.56 3.61
C PHE A 26 6.16 -6.70 2.34
N VAL A 27 6.57 -7.26 1.22
CA VAL A 27 6.28 -6.69 -0.10
C VAL A 27 5.80 -7.78 -1.04
N GLY A 28 4.84 -7.44 -1.90
CA GLY A 28 4.32 -8.30 -2.93
C GLY A 28 4.61 -7.72 -4.31
N ARG A 29 4.81 -8.61 -5.28
CA ARG A 29 4.98 -8.22 -6.69
C ARG A 29 3.62 -8.24 -7.35
N ARG A 30 3.18 -7.09 -7.85
CA ARG A 30 1.85 -6.97 -8.47
C ARG A 30 1.73 -7.80 -9.74
N ILE A 31 0.58 -8.43 -9.90
CA ILE A 31 0.22 -9.14 -11.14
C ILE A 31 -0.17 -8.13 -12.21
N ASP A 32 -1.04 -7.16 -11.85
CA ASP A 32 -1.58 -6.17 -12.78
C ASP A 32 -0.77 -4.88 -12.69
N THR A 33 0.00 -4.56 -13.74
CA THR A 33 0.82 -3.36 -13.83
C THR A 33 0.23 -2.31 -14.77
N ARG A 34 -1.00 -2.50 -15.22
CA ARG A 34 -1.67 -1.51 -16.09
C ARG A 34 -1.80 -0.18 -15.39
N GLY A 35 -1.56 0.89 -16.12
CA GLY A 35 -1.60 2.23 -15.57
C GLY A 35 -0.33 2.64 -14.84
N GLN A 36 0.69 1.80 -14.79
CA GLN A 36 2.00 2.18 -14.26
C GLN A 36 2.81 2.90 -15.35
N PRO A 37 3.67 3.87 -14.97
CA PRO A 37 4.48 4.60 -15.96
C PRO A 37 5.35 3.71 -16.83
N ASP A 38 5.75 2.57 -16.29
CA ASP A 38 6.61 1.59 -16.96
C ASP A 38 5.84 0.28 -17.00
N GLU A 39 4.80 0.23 -17.82
CA GLU A 39 3.92 -0.93 -17.94
C GLU A 39 4.72 -2.18 -18.28
N GLY A 40 4.51 -3.25 -17.50
CA GLY A 40 5.28 -4.47 -17.62
C GLY A 40 6.54 -4.49 -16.77
N GLY A 41 6.88 -3.39 -16.10
CA GLY A 41 7.97 -3.33 -15.14
C GLY A 41 7.71 -4.18 -13.90
N VAL A 42 8.78 -4.52 -13.18
CA VAL A 42 8.68 -5.30 -11.96
C VAL A 42 8.72 -4.36 -10.77
N TYR A 43 7.60 -4.25 -10.07
CA TYR A 43 7.48 -3.39 -8.90
C TYR A 43 7.00 -4.20 -7.70
N TRP A 44 7.57 -3.90 -6.55
CA TRP A 44 7.22 -4.51 -5.28
C TRP A 44 6.57 -3.47 -4.41
N GLN A 45 5.49 -3.83 -3.74
CA GLN A 45 4.77 -2.89 -2.90
C GLN A 45 4.28 -3.52 -1.61
N MET A 46 4.11 -2.65 -0.62
CA MET A 46 3.43 -3.01 0.62
C MET A 46 1.91 -3.10 0.35
N PRO A 47 1.17 -3.90 1.15
CA PRO A 47 -0.29 -3.98 0.99
C PRO A 47 -0.94 -2.61 1.15
N GLN A 48 -1.90 -2.33 0.27
CA GLN A 48 -2.67 -1.08 0.33
C GLN A 48 -3.94 -1.20 -0.51
N GLY A 49 -4.95 -0.42 -0.16
CA GLY A 49 -6.17 -0.41 -0.93
C GLY A 49 -7.14 0.67 -0.49
N GLY A 50 -8.30 0.72 -1.11
CA GLY A 50 -9.32 1.73 -0.85
C GLY A 50 -10.08 1.51 0.45
N VAL A 51 -10.56 2.61 1.02
CA VAL A 51 -11.46 2.60 2.16
C VAL A 51 -12.89 2.70 1.64
N ASP A 52 -13.77 1.79 2.06
CA ASP A 52 -15.17 1.85 1.70
C ASP A 52 -15.89 2.96 2.48
N GLU A 53 -16.97 3.48 1.91
CA GLU A 53 -17.74 4.53 2.56
C GLU A 53 -18.22 4.07 3.95
N GLY A 54 -17.92 4.86 4.97
CA GLY A 54 -18.30 4.57 6.35
C GLY A 54 -17.43 3.52 7.04
N GLU A 55 -16.42 2.99 6.35
CA GLU A 55 -15.54 1.98 6.93
C GLU A 55 -14.49 2.62 7.85
N ASP A 56 -14.26 2.00 9.00
CA ASP A 56 -13.17 2.40 9.91
C ASP A 56 -11.81 2.13 9.25
N LEU A 57 -10.86 3.05 9.43
CA LEU A 57 -9.54 2.94 8.78
C LEU A 57 -8.79 1.68 9.19
N ARG A 58 -8.82 1.33 10.47
CA ARG A 58 -8.17 0.12 10.97
C ARG A 58 -8.79 -1.14 10.37
N GLU A 59 -10.12 -1.18 10.32
CA GLU A 59 -10.83 -2.31 9.71
C GLU A 59 -10.51 -2.43 8.22
N ALA A 60 -10.45 -1.29 7.53
CA ALA A 60 -10.07 -1.26 6.11
C ALA A 60 -8.65 -1.82 5.92
N ALA A 61 -7.71 -1.43 6.79
CA ALA A 61 -6.33 -1.91 6.72
C ALA A 61 -6.26 -3.43 6.91
N LEU A 62 -6.98 -3.96 7.89
CA LEU A 62 -7.00 -5.40 8.15
C LEU A 62 -7.69 -6.17 7.03
N ARG A 63 -8.74 -5.62 6.45
CA ARG A 63 -9.43 -6.22 5.30
C ARG A 63 -8.51 -6.27 4.08
N GLU A 64 -7.86 -5.17 3.75
CA GLU A 64 -6.93 -5.12 2.62
C GLU A 64 -5.74 -6.06 2.83
N LEU A 65 -5.23 -6.13 4.04
CA LEU A 65 -4.15 -7.06 4.37
C LEU A 65 -4.58 -8.50 4.09
N TRP A 66 -5.77 -8.88 4.53
CA TRP A 66 -6.28 -10.23 4.28
C TRP A 66 -6.51 -10.49 2.79
N GLU A 67 -7.13 -9.54 2.09
CA GLU A 67 -7.41 -9.68 0.65
C GLU A 67 -6.12 -9.87 -0.16
N GLU A 68 -5.06 -9.17 0.19
CA GLU A 68 -3.83 -9.17 -0.58
C GLU A 68 -2.82 -10.23 -0.14
N THR A 69 -2.81 -10.59 1.14
CA THR A 69 -1.78 -11.49 1.69
C THR A 69 -2.33 -12.76 2.32
N GLY A 70 -3.62 -12.82 2.59
CA GLY A 70 -4.22 -13.93 3.31
C GLY A 70 -3.93 -13.95 4.81
N VAL A 71 -3.24 -12.93 5.32
CA VAL A 71 -2.92 -12.85 6.76
C VAL A 71 -4.16 -12.50 7.56
N GLU A 72 -4.47 -13.33 8.55
CA GLU A 72 -5.62 -13.12 9.42
C GLU A 72 -5.31 -12.16 10.55
N GLU A 73 -6.34 -11.47 11.03
CA GLU A 73 -6.23 -10.49 12.10
C GLU A 73 -5.57 -11.07 13.36
N ALA A 74 -5.82 -12.36 13.65
CA ALA A 74 -5.24 -13.04 14.81
C ALA A 74 -3.71 -13.07 14.78
N HIS A 75 -3.10 -12.94 13.60
CA HIS A 75 -1.65 -12.96 13.42
C HIS A 75 -1.02 -11.57 13.35
N VAL A 76 -1.77 -10.51 13.66
CA VAL A 76 -1.33 -9.13 13.47
C VAL A 76 -1.56 -8.30 14.73
N SER A 77 -0.56 -7.52 15.09
CA SER A 77 -0.68 -6.49 16.14
C SER A 77 -0.43 -5.13 15.52
N ILE A 78 -1.42 -4.25 15.54
CA ILE A 78 -1.27 -2.88 15.07
C ILE A 78 -0.45 -2.10 16.11
N LEU A 79 0.68 -1.54 15.70
CA LEU A 79 1.59 -0.82 16.60
C LEU A 79 1.42 0.69 16.51
N ALA A 80 1.12 1.21 15.33
CA ALA A 80 1.06 2.67 15.11
C ALA A 80 0.27 2.99 13.84
N GLN A 81 -0.13 4.25 13.73
CA GLN A 81 -0.79 4.82 12.56
C GLN A 81 -0.10 6.13 12.24
N THR A 82 0.02 6.49 10.97
CA THR A 82 0.58 7.79 10.57
C THR A 82 -0.26 8.92 11.16
N ARG A 83 0.41 9.97 11.62
CA ARG A 83 -0.24 11.12 12.25
C ARG A 83 -1.10 11.89 11.26
N ASP A 84 -0.56 12.07 10.05
CA ASP A 84 -1.20 12.84 9.01
C ASP A 84 -1.49 11.96 7.81
N GLU A 85 -2.45 12.40 6.99
CA GLU A 85 -2.68 11.80 5.69
C GLU A 85 -1.48 12.06 4.80
N ILE A 86 -1.12 11.05 4.01
CA ILE A 86 -0.06 11.18 3.01
C ILE A 86 -0.74 11.26 1.65
N LEU A 87 -0.53 12.38 0.96
CA LEU A 87 -1.16 12.64 -0.33
C LEU A 87 -0.18 12.40 -1.47
N TYR A 88 -0.66 11.84 -2.57
CA TYR A 88 0.06 11.90 -3.82
C TYR A 88 -0.89 12.14 -4.97
N ASP A 89 -0.41 12.86 -5.99
CA ASP A 89 -1.13 13.09 -7.23
C ASP A 89 -0.67 12.08 -8.27
N LEU A 90 -1.59 11.66 -9.13
CA LEU A 90 -1.22 10.85 -10.28
C LEU A 90 -0.31 11.67 -11.20
N PRO A 91 0.65 11.01 -11.89
CA PRO A 91 1.41 11.67 -12.96
C PRO A 91 0.46 12.18 -14.04
N ASP A 92 0.88 13.21 -14.76
CA ASP A 92 0.04 13.85 -15.79
C ASP A 92 -0.46 12.87 -16.84
N ASP A 93 0.36 11.89 -17.23
CA ASP A 93 -0.01 10.88 -18.22
C ASP A 93 -1.03 9.86 -17.73
N LEU A 94 -1.23 9.74 -16.41
CA LEU A 94 -2.23 8.86 -15.81
C LEU A 94 -3.46 9.62 -15.32
N MET A 95 -3.34 10.94 -15.14
CA MET A 95 -4.44 11.78 -14.67
C MET A 95 -5.61 11.72 -15.65
N GLY A 96 -6.81 11.47 -15.12
CA GLY A 96 -8.01 11.32 -15.94
C GLY A 96 -8.19 9.93 -16.56
N LYS A 97 -7.26 9.03 -16.35
CA LYS A 97 -7.30 7.66 -16.93
C LYS A 97 -7.55 6.58 -15.91
N LEU A 98 -6.81 6.60 -14.79
CA LEU A 98 -7.03 5.62 -13.72
C LEU A 98 -8.32 5.92 -12.98
N TRP A 99 -8.95 4.88 -12.44
CA TRP A 99 -10.19 4.96 -11.66
C TRP A 99 -11.28 5.71 -12.41
N GLN A 100 -11.36 5.50 -13.72
CA GLN A 100 -12.35 6.14 -14.60
C GLN A 100 -12.27 7.68 -14.59
N GLY A 101 -11.10 8.23 -14.27
CA GLY A 101 -10.90 9.67 -14.23
C GLY A 101 -11.55 10.37 -13.04
N GLN A 102 -11.97 9.64 -12.01
CA GLN A 102 -12.74 10.19 -10.89
C GLN A 102 -11.88 10.82 -9.79
N TYR A 103 -10.58 10.53 -9.76
CA TYR A 103 -9.68 10.97 -8.70
C TYR A 103 -8.40 11.54 -9.27
N ARG A 104 -7.83 12.51 -8.55
CA ARG A 104 -6.54 13.10 -8.91
C ARG A 104 -5.36 12.35 -8.31
N GLY A 105 -5.60 11.49 -7.34
CA GLY A 105 -4.59 10.73 -6.63
C GLY A 105 -5.20 10.05 -5.43
N GLN A 106 -4.39 9.79 -4.41
CA GLN A 106 -4.83 9.14 -3.19
C GLN A 106 -4.45 9.97 -1.96
N ARG A 107 -5.31 9.91 -0.94
CA ARG A 107 -4.96 10.33 0.41
C ARG A 107 -4.90 9.07 1.26
N GLN A 108 -3.75 8.83 1.88
CA GLN A 108 -3.45 7.56 2.51
C GLN A 108 -3.20 7.72 4.01
N HIS A 109 -3.74 6.77 4.77
CA HIS A 109 -3.35 6.52 6.14
C HIS A 109 -2.59 5.21 6.16
N TRP A 110 -1.46 5.17 6.85
CA TRP A 110 -0.64 3.98 6.95
C TRP A 110 -0.61 3.45 8.37
N PHE A 111 -0.55 2.12 8.48
CA PHE A 111 -0.47 1.42 9.75
C PHE A 111 0.83 0.63 9.79
N LEU A 112 1.49 0.66 10.94
CA LEU A 112 2.59 -0.24 11.22
C LEU A 112 2.02 -1.43 11.99
N ALA A 113 2.25 -2.63 11.49
CA ALA A 113 1.74 -3.86 12.08
C ALA A 113 2.84 -4.88 12.24
N ARG A 114 2.83 -5.57 13.37
CA ARG A 114 3.75 -6.69 13.62
C ARG A 114 3.09 -7.99 13.23
N PHE A 115 3.82 -8.80 12.48
CA PHE A 115 3.37 -10.15 12.10
C PHE A 115 3.77 -11.13 13.21
N ASN A 116 2.78 -11.81 13.78
CA ASN A 116 2.95 -12.77 14.87
C ASN A 116 2.78 -14.22 14.40
N GLY A 117 2.61 -14.44 13.10
CA GLY A 117 2.47 -15.78 12.53
C GLY A 117 3.77 -16.26 11.90
N ASP A 118 3.66 -17.36 11.19
CA ASP A 118 4.74 -17.93 10.38
C ASP A 118 4.54 -17.62 8.91
N ASP A 119 5.58 -17.75 8.10
CA ASP A 119 5.47 -17.54 6.66
C ASP A 119 4.40 -18.41 6.02
N ALA A 120 4.17 -19.61 6.58
CA ALA A 120 3.12 -20.51 6.12
C ALA A 120 1.70 -19.96 6.31
N ASP A 121 1.53 -18.92 7.12
CA ASP A 121 0.24 -18.24 7.32
C ASP A 121 -0.07 -17.21 6.24
N ILE A 122 0.88 -16.96 5.34
CA ILE A 122 0.71 -16.02 4.22
C ILE A 122 0.23 -16.81 3.00
N HIS A 123 -0.95 -16.43 2.48
CA HIS A 123 -1.59 -17.11 1.37
C HIS A 123 -2.15 -16.07 0.39
N LEU A 124 -1.40 -15.78 -0.66
CA LEU A 124 -1.75 -14.73 -1.62
C LEU A 124 -3.05 -15.00 -2.38
N GLU A 125 -3.51 -16.24 -2.38
CA GLU A 125 -4.66 -16.69 -3.17
C GLU A 125 -5.94 -16.87 -2.36
N ARG A 126 -5.96 -16.46 -1.08
CA ARG A 126 -7.18 -16.60 -0.26
C ARG A 126 -8.34 -15.78 -0.80
N HIS A 127 -8.06 -14.61 -1.34
CA HIS A 127 -9.04 -13.75 -1.99
C HIS A 127 -8.84 -13.80 -3.50
N ASP A 128 -9.92 -13.91 -4.26
CA ASP A 128 -9.88 -14.01 -5.72
C ASP A 128 -10.47 -12.75 -6.34
N PRO A 129 -9.79 -12.08 -7.30
CA PRO A 129 -8.49 -12.44 -7.89
C PRO A 129 -7.32 -12.05 -6.99
N PRO A 130 -6.19 -12.77 -7.07
CA PRO A 130 -5.01 -12.41 -6.28
C PRO A 130 -4.39 -11.11 -6.81
N GLU A 131 -3.89 -10.28 -5.89
CA GLU A 131 -3.23 -9.02 -6.21
C GLU A 131 -1.75 -9.22 -6.53
N PHE A 132 -1.10 -10.14 -5.82
CA PHE A 132 0.33 -10.39 -5.91
C PHE A 132 0.63 -11.76 -6.49
N ALA A 133 1.68 -11.82 -7.34
CA ALA A 133 2.16 -13.07 -7.92
C ALA A 133 3.12 -13.80 -6.97
N GLU A 134 3.87 -13.04 -6.19
CA GLU A 134 4.82 -13.56 -5.22
C GLU A 134 5.06 -12.52 -4.13
N TRP A 135 5.70 -12.91 -3.02
CA TRP A 135 5.99 -12.02 -1.92
C TRP A 135 7.36 -12.32 -1.32
N LYS A 136 7.89 -11.37 -0.56
CA LYS A 136 9.12 -11.55 0.19
C LYS A 136 9.16 -10.59 1.39
N TRP A 137 10.04 -10.88 2.34
CA TRP A 137 10.44 -9.94 3.38
C TRP A 137 11.61 -9.11 2.87
N GLU A 138 11.55 -7.80 3.10
CA GLU A 138 12.56 -6.90 2.57
C GLU A 138 12.97 -5.84 3.59
N ASN A 139 14.21 -5.37 3.47
CA ASN A 139 14.69 -4.27 4.30
C ASN A 139 13.86 -3.01 3.99
N PRO A 140 13.20 -2.42 5.02
CA PRO A 140 12.36 -1.23 4.79
C PRO A 140 13.07 -0.10 4.08
N LEU A 141 14.37 0.09 4.32
CA LEU A 141 15.12 1.22 3.78
C LEU A 141 15.24 1.20 2.26
N ILE A 142 15.10 0.05 1.62
CA ILE A 142 15.20 -0.03 0.16
C ILE A 142 13.84 -0.03 -0.55
N LEU A 143 12.73 -0.06 0.20
CA LEU A 143 11.39 -0.11 -0.39
C LEU A 143 11.10 1.04 -1.37
N PRO A 144 11.55 2.28 -1.11
CA PRO A 144 11.33 3.35 -2.08
C PRO A 144 11.93 3.09 -3.45
N ASP A 145 12.96 2.24 -3.53
CA ASP A 145 13.60 1.88 -4.79
C ASP A 145 12.91 0.72 -5.50
N LEU A 146 11.99 0.04 -4.84
CA LEU A 146 11.26 -1.11 -5.38
C LEU A 146 9.87 -0.77 -5.89
N ILE A 147 9.29 0.33 -5.42
CA ILE A 147 7.95 0.77 -5.80
C ILE A 147 8.00 1.60 -7.08
N VAL A 148 6.86 1.67 -7.77
CA VAL A 148 6.72 2.54 -8.93
C VAL A 148 7.14 3.98 -8.58
N PRO A 149 7.93 4.65 -9.44
CA PRO A 149 8.61 5.91 -9.06
C PRO A 149 7.73 7.02 -8.50
N PHE A 150 6.49 7.17 -8.98
CA PHE A 150 5.64 8.27 -8.50
C PHE A 150 5.12 8.07 -7.07
N LYS A 151 5.29 6.86 -6.48
CA LYS A 151 4.92 6.58 -5.09
C LYS A 151 6.13 6.59 -4.14
N LYS A 152 7.31 6.85 -4.66
CA LYS A 152 8.56 6.81 -3.88
C LYS A 152 8.54 7.73 -2.67
N ARG A 153 8.01 8.95 -2.84
CA ARG A 153 7.89 9.94 -1.76
C ARG A 153 6.99 9.44 -0.63
N VAL A 154 5.89 8.78 -0.99
CA VAL A 154 4.96 8.20 -0.01
C VAL A 154 5.69 7.17 0.85
N TYR A 155 6.42 6.27 0.23
CA TYR A 155 7.16 5.23 0.95
C TYR A 155 8.22 5.80 1.87
N ARG A 156 8.94 6.85 1.43
CA ARG A 156 9.90 7.53 2.29
C ARG A 156 9.24 8.14 3.52
N ALA A 157 8.09 8.77 3.35
CA ALA A 157 7.36 9.37 4.46
C ALA A 157 6.91 8.31 5.47
N VAL A 158 6.39 7.18 4.99
CA VAL A 158 5.95 6.06 5.85
C VAL A 158 7.12 5.51 6.65
N ILE A 159 8.24 5.25 5.97
CA ILE A 159 9.44 4.69 6.60
C ILE A 159 9.99 5.66 7.64
N ASP A 160 10.08 6.95 7.32
CA ASP A 160 10.58 7.96 8.24
C ASP A 160 9.75 8.02 9.51
N GLU A 161 8.43 7.88 9.40
CA GLU A 161 7.56 7.92 10.57
C GLU A 161 7.68 6.67 11.45
N PHE A 162 7.86 5.50 10.84
CA PHE A 162 7.81 4.21 11.56
C PHE A 162 9.17 3.61 11.89
N ARG A 163 10.26 4.11 11.32
CA ARG A 163 11.58 3.47 11.42
C ARG A 163 12.07 3.23 12.84
N ASP A 164 11.72 4.10 13.77
CA ASP A 164 12.16 3.97 15.17
C ASP A 164 11.29 2.98 15.96
N LEU A 165 10.22 2.47 15.37
CA LEU A 165 9.29 1.53 15.99
C LEU A 165 9.48 0.09 15.48
N ILE A 166 10.29 -0.08 14.47
CA ILE A 166 10.52 -1.39 13.84
C ILE A 166 11.55 -2.20 14.63
#